data_54d8d0d6118cbd08251c0896a8dd0239
#
_entry.id   54d8d0d6118cbd08251c0896a8dd0239
#
_cell.length_a   1.000
_cell.length_b   1.000
_cell.length_c   1.000
_cell.angle_alpha   90.00
_cell.angle_beta   90.00
_cell.angle_gamma   90.00
#
_symmetry.space_group_name_H-M   'P 1'
#
loop_
_entity.id
_entity.type
_entity.pdbx_description
1 polymer ?
#
loop_
_entity_poly.entity_id
_entity_poly.type
_entity_poly.pdbx_seq_one_letter_code
_entity_poly.pdbx_strand_id
1 'polypeptide(L)'
;LSRGLGDVYKRQLLLGRDEVALARVYDQIVDLGCVTPGMIPLDLTTRDPSLYDTLSDELSGANVALDGLVHNASVLGERRALAQTSPSSWDEVLQVNMTAVFLLTRALMPLLEAAPAASVVLTSSGVGRRGKAYWGAYAVSKFATEGYMQVLADELGATSSVRVNSLNPGAVNTGMRRAAYPGEPPDTNLLPDALSDRWLYLLSDVSREVHGQALSAQS
;
A
#
# COMPACT_ATOMS: atom_id res chain seq x y z
N LEU A 1 -14.01 6.38 -4.19
CA LEU A 1 -14.05 6.37 -2.71
C LEU A 1 -15.40 5.79 -2.29
N SER A 2 -15.42 4.54 -1.83
CA SER A 2 -16.65 3.93 -1.33
C SER A 2 -17.06 4.61 -0.01
N ARG A 3 -18.36 4.85 0.16
CA ARG A 3 -18.93 5.42 1.38
C ARG A 3 -19.03 4.35 2.47
N GLY A 4 -17.90 3.76 2.86
CA GLY A 4 -17.83 2.90 4.04
C GLY A 4 -17.90 3.73 5.31
N LEU A 5 -18.64 3.29 6.32
CA LEU A 5 -18.79 3.98 7.62
C LEU A 5 -17.44 4.28 8.30
N GLY A 6 -16.36 3.59 7.95
CA GLY A 6 -15.01 3.84 8.47
C GLY A 6 -14.35 5.12 7.96
N ASP A 7 -14.60 5.51 6.71
CA ASP A 7 -13.93 6.67 6.10
C ASP A 7 -14.48 8.02 6.60
N VAL A 8 -15.72 8.06 7.05
CA VAL A 8 -16.39 9.31 7.47
C VAL A 8 -15.83 9.84 8.79
N TYR A 9 -15.31 8.96 9.65
CA TYR A 9 -14.91 9.33 11.02
C TYR A 9 -13.40 9.26 11.28
N LYS A 10 -12.61 8.67 10.38
CA LYS A 10 -11.16 8.56 10.55
C LYS A 10 -10.44 9.58 9.67
N ARG A 11 -9.50 10.31 10.27
CA ARG A 11 -8.62 11.19 9.52
C ARG A 11 -7.66 10.37 8.68
N GLN A 12 -7.52 10.73 7.42
CA GLN A 12 -6.57 10.11 6.50
C GLN A 12 -5.28 10.93 6.40
N LEU A 13 -4.16 10.24 6.23
CA LEU A 13 -2.88 10.82 5.85
C LEU A 13 -2.54 10.32 4.45
N LEU A 14 -2.46 11.25 3.50
CA LEU A 14 -2.22 10.97 2.08
C LEU A 14 -0.72 11.12 1.80
N LEU A 15 -0.03 10.00 1.56
CA LEU A 15 1.39 9.99 1.30
C LEU A 15 1.69 9.70 -0.17
N GLY A 16 2.55 10.52 -0.79
CA GLY A 16 2.98 10.34 -2.17
C GLY A 16 3.88 11.47 -2.67
N ARG A 17 4.50 11.30 -3.83
CA ARG A 17 5.43 12.29 -4.41
C ARG A 17 4.75 13.35 -5.28
N ASP A 18 3.56 13.06 -5.80
CA ASP A 18 2.82 13.96 -6.70
C ASP A 18 1.85 14.80 -5.88
N GLU A 19 2.28 16.01 -5.52
CA GLU A 19 1.49 16.95 -4.72
C GLU A 19 0.17 17.35 -5.39
N VAL A 20 0.14 17.43 -6.72
CA VAL A 20 -1.09 17.74 -7.47
C VAL A 20 -2.10 16.60 -7.36
N ALA A 21 -1.62 15.36 -7.43
CA ALA A 21 -2.47 14.19 -7.24
C ALA A 21 -2.95 14.08 -5.78
N LEU A 22 -2.08 14.39 -4.81
CA LEU A 22 -2.47 14.44 -3.39
C LEU A 22 -3.54 15.51 -3.14
N ALA A 23 -3.34 16.73 -3.65
CA ALA A 23 -4.32 17.83 -3.51
C ALA A 23 -5.68 17.44 -4.12
N ARG A 24 -5.70 16.80 -5.28
CA ARG A 24 -6.96 16.32 -5.89
C ARG A 24 -7.72 15.33 -4.99
N VAL A 25 -7.01 14.38 -4.37
CA VAL A 25 -7.63 13.42 -3.45
C VAL A 25 -8.08 14.12 -2.17
N TYR A 26 -7.27 15.06 -1.68
CA TYR A 26 -7.62 15.91 -0.53
C TYR A 26 -8.95 16.63 -0.76
N ASP A 27 -9.10 17.34 -1.89
CA ASP A 27 -10.31 18.07 -2.25
C ASP A 27 -11.52 17.13 -2.34
N GLN A 28 -11.37 15.97 -2.96
CA GLN A 28 -12.43 14.96 -3.03
C GLN A 28 -12.91 14.50 -1.65
N ILE A 29 -12.00 14.31 -0.70
CA ILE A 29 -12.34 13.91 0.68
C ILE A 29 -13.10 15.04 1.40
N VAL A 30 -12.65 16.28 1.24
CA VAL A 30 -13.29 17.46 1.82
C VAL A 30 -14.68 17.67 1.23
N ASP A 31 -14.82 17.57 -0.09
CA ASP A 31 -16.11 17.74 -0.79
C ASP A 31 -17.14 16.66 -0.37
N LEU A 32 -16.69 15.48 0.06
CA LEU A 32 -17.56 14.45 0.62
C LEU A 32 -17.99 14.72 2.06
N GLY A 33 -17.50 15.79 2.69
CA GLY A 33 -17.79 16.13 4.08
C GLY A 33 -17.11 15.22 5.10
N CYS A 34 -16.04 14.50 4.69
CA CYS A 34 -15.24 13.68 5.59
C CYS A 34 -14.27 14.52 6.44
N VAL A 35 -13.64 13.90 7.43
CA VAL A 35 -12.60 14.56 8.23
C VAL A 35 -11.46 15.01 7.33
N THR A 36 -11.07 16.28 7.45
CA THR A 36 -10.00 16.90 6.65
C THR A 36 -8.72 16.06 6.73
N PRO A 37 -8.19 15.55 5.59
CA PRO A 37 -7.00 14.72 5.58
C PRO A 37 -5.73 15.56 5.77
N GLY A 38 -4.61 14.90 6.12
CA GLY A 38 -3.28 15.47 6.02
C GLY A 38 -2.61 15.05 4.70
N MET A 39 -1.73 15.89 4.16
CA MET A 39 -0.90 15.55 3.00
C MET A 39 0.56 15.42 3.43
N ILE A 40 1.23 14.38 2.96
CA ILE A 40 2.63 14.06 3.25
C ILE A 40 3.35 13.87 1.91
N PRO A 41 3.93 14.94 1.34
CA PRO A 41 4.75 14.82 0.14
C PRO A 41 6.04 14.05 0.48
N LEU A 42 6.14 12.81 -0.01
CA LEU A 42 7.32 11.95 0.19
C LEU A 42 7.57 11.11 -1.07
N ASP A 43 8.78 11.23 -1.61
CA ASP A 43 9.22 10.37 -2.71
C ASP A 43 9.83 9.08 -2.16
N LEU A 44 9.16 7.96 -2.41
CA LEU A 44 9.58 6.63 -1.98
C LEU A 44 10.80 6.09 -2.74
N THR A 45 11.32 6.81 -3.75
CA THR A 45 12.62 6.51 -4.36
C THR A 45 13.80 6.89 -3.46
N THR A 46 13.55 7.68 -2.41
CA THR A 46 14.58 8.04 -1.44
C THR A 46 15.09 6.80 -0.70
N ARG A 47 16.42 6.76 -0.50
CA ARG A 47 17.10 5.72 0.28
C ARG A 47 17.54 6.21 1.67
N ASP A 48 17.23 7.46 1.99
CA ASP A 48 17.58 8.05 3.28
C ASP A 48 16.56 7.63 4.36
N PRO A 49 16.94 6.78 5.32
CA PRO A 49 16.04 6.34 6.38
C PRO A 49 15.58 7.48 7.29
N SER A 50 16.39 8.54 7.43
CA SER A 50 16.09 9.65 8.33
C SER A 50 14.82 10.40 7.95
N LEU A 51 14.43 10.41 6.66
CA LEU A 51 13.19 11.03 6.21
C LEU A 51 11.95 10.31 6.73
N TYR A 52 12.02 8.99 6.85
CA TYR A 52 10.93 8.19 7.43
C TYR A 52 10.89 8.33 8.96
N ASP A 53 12.06 8.41 9.60
CA ASP A 53 12.16 8.62 11.05
C ASP A 53 11.64 10.03 11.42
N THR A 54 12.00 11.08 10.65
CA THR A 54 11.46 12.44 10.81
C THR A 54 9.93 12.47 10.71
N LEU A 55 9.35 11.77 9.72
CA LEU A 55 7.90 11.67 9.59
C LEU A 55 7.26 11.04 10.85
N SER A 56 7.87 9.98 11.36
CA SER A 56 7.39 9.32 12.59
C SER A 56 7.44 10.27 13.79
N ASP A 57 8.53 11.02 13.94
CA ASP A 57 8.72 11.99 15.02
C ASP A 57 7.70 13.13 14.95
N GLU A 58 7.44 13.67 13.76
CA GLU A 58 6.43 14.72 13.54
C GLU A 58 5.02 14.23 13.92
N LEU A 59 4.64 13.04 13.49
CA LEU A 59 3.34 12.45 13.83
C LEU A 59 3.22 12.15 15.32
N SER A 60 4.29 11.64 15.94
CA SER A 60 4.36 11.39 17.37
C SER A 60 4.25 12.68 18.18
N GLY A 61 4.96 13.74 17.76
CA GLY A 61 4.88 15.07 18.37
C GLY A 61 3.48 15.69 18.30
N ALA A 62 2.69 15.32 17.29
CA ALA A 62 1.29 15.69 17.14
C ALA A 62 0.31 14.75 17.89
N ASN A 63 0.81 13.80 18.70
CA ASN A 63 0.06 12.77 19.39
C ASN A 63 -0.86 11.94 18.47
N VAL A 64 -0.36 11.59 17.28
CA VAL A 64 -1.09 10.76 16.32
C VAL A 64 -0.83 9.29 16.65
N ALA A 65 -1.89 8.51 16.89
CA ALA A 65 -1.88 7.06 16.80
C ALA A 65 -2.43 6.65 15.42
N LEU A 66 -1.85 5.62 14.81
CA LEU A 66 -2.27 5.15 13.50
C LEU A 66 -3.12 3.88 13.63
N ASP A 67 -4.40 3.96 13.27
CA ASP A 67 -5.28 2.79 13.22
C ASP A 67 -5.03 1.90 12.00
N GLY A 68 -4.34 2.41 10.97
CA GLY A 68 -4.06 1.63 9.78
C GLY A 68 -2.98 2.22 8.89
N LEU A 69 -2.29 1.35 8.16
CA LEU A 69 -1.28 1.68 7.16
C LEU A 69 -1.54 0.87 5.89
N VAL A 70 -1.75 1.55 4.77
CA VAL A 70 -1.93 0.89 3.47
C VAL A 70 -0.73 1.16 2.57
N HIS A 71 0.05 0.13 2.31
CA HIS A 71 1.10 0.16 1.31
C HIS A 71 0.52 -0.12 -0.07
N ASN A 72 0.15 0.94 -0.78
CA ASN A 72 -0.43 0.84 -2.13
C ASN A 72 0.49 1.38 -3.22
N ALA A 73 1.37 2.32 -2.91
CA ALA A 73 2.31 2.89 -3.86
C ALA A 73 3.21 1.80 -4.48
N SER A 74 3.35 1.83 -5.79
CA SER A 74 4.14 0.83 -6.53
C SER A 74 4.49 1.34 -7.91
N VAL A 75 5.64 0.93 -8.42
CA VAL A 75 6.08 1.15 -9.80
C VAL A 75 6.19 -0.18 -10.53
N LEU A 76 5.81 -0.17 -11.82
CA LEU A 76 5.81 -1.37 -12.66
C LEU A 76 7.22 -1.74 -13.14
N GLY A 77 8.05 -0.74 -13.39
CA GLY A 77 9.33 -0.92 -14.06
C GLY A 77 9.20 -1.42 -15.50
N GLU A 78 10.28 -1.96 -16.01
CA GLU A 78 10.36 -2.48 -17.38
C GLU A 78 9.68 -3.85 -17.51
N ARG A 79 8.89 -3.99 -18.57
CA ARG A 79 8.29 -5.29 -18.94
C ARG A 79 9.09 -5.94 -20.06
N ARG A 80 10.14 -6.67 -19.67
CA ARG A 80 11.04 -7.40 -20.58
C ARG A 80 11.62 -8.65 -19.93
N ALA A 81 12.42 -9.42 -20.65
CA ALA A 81 13.13 -10.56 -20.10
C ALA A 81 14.08 -10.10 -18.98
N LEU A 82 14.22 -10.89 -17.90
CA LEU A 82 15.07 -10.55 -16.76
C LEU A 82 16.53 -10.25 -17.19
N ALA A 83 17.07 -11.01 -18.12
CA ALA A 83 18.43 -10.79 -18.63
C ALA A 83 18.61 -9.46 -19.38
N GLN A 84 17.53 -8.77 -19.71
CA GLN A 84 17.52 -7.49 -20.43
C GLN A 84 17.03 -6.34 -19.56
N THR A 85 16.61 -6.60 -18.31
CA THR A 85 16.18 -5.58 -17.38
C THR A 85 17.37 -4.71 -16.99
N SER A 86 17.21 -3.38 -17.09
CA SER A 86 18.27 -2.47 -16.67
C SER A 86 18.46 -2.49 -15.16
N PRO A 87 19.71 -2.39 -14.65
CA PRO A 87 19.95 -2.31 -13.22
C PRO A 87 19.21 -1.13 -12.56
N SER A 88 19.10 0.01 -13.24
CA SER A 88 18.39 1.18 -12.70
C SER A 88 16.89 0.95 -12.52
N SER A 89 16.23 0.30 -13.51
CA SER A 89 14.82 -0.07 -13.36
C SER A 89 14.61 -1.13 -12.28
N TRP A 90 15.53 -2.09 -12.17
CA TRP A 90 15.52 -3.08 -11.10
C TRP A 90 15.59 -2.40 -9.73
N ASP A 91 16.57 -1.52 -9.54
CA ASP A 91 16.81 -0.80 -8.29
C ASP A 91 15.63 0.11 -7.92
N GLU A 92 15.06 0.84 -8.87
CA GLU A 92 13.89 1.69 -8.63
C GLU A 92 12.68 0.87 -8.14
N VAL A 93 12.39 -0.24 -8.83
CA VAL A 93 11.26 -1.11 -8.47
C VAL A 93 11.43 -1.70 -7.08
N LEU A 94 12.61 -2.21 -6.75
CA LEU A 94 12.85 -2.77 -5.42
C LEU A 94 12.87 -1.67 -4.34
N GLN A 95 13.38 -0.49 -4.65
CA GLN A 95 13.37 0.63 -3.73
C GLN A 95 11.94 1.04 -3.37
N VAL A 96 11.09 1.33 -4.35
CA VAL A 96 9.72 1.81 -4.11
C VAL A 96 8.81 0.71 -3.56
N ASN A 97 8.86 -0.50 -4.17
CA ASN A 97 7.89 -1.54 -3.88
C ASN A 97 8.25 -2.38 -2.64
N MET A 98 9.50 -2.29 -2.15
CA MET A 98 9.95 -3.14 -1.03
C MET A 98 10.74 -2.36 0.02
N THR A 99 11.85 -1.68 -0.35
CA THR A 99 12.69 -1.00 0.64
C THR A 99 11.93 0.12 1.34
N ALA A 100 11.19 0.94 0.59
CA ALA A 100 10.37 2.01 1.16
C ALA A 100 9.22 1.46 2.02
N VAL A 101 8.63 0.32 1.64
CA VAL A 101 7.62 -0.38 2.46
C VAL A 101 8.21 -0.78 3.82
N PHE A 102 9.40 -1.39 3.82
CA PHE A 102 10.11 -1.72 5.05
C PHE A 102 10.42 -0.48 5.89
N LEU A 103 11.04 0.56 5.30
CA LEU A 103 11.45 1.77 6.01
C LEU A 103 10.24 2.49 6.63
N LEU A 104 9.16 2.64 5.88
CA LEU A 104 7.94 3.29 6.36
C LEU A 104 7.24 2.49 7.45
N THR A 105 7.13 1.16 7.28
CA THR A 105 6.55 0.31 8.32
C THR A 105 7.37 0.36 9.60
N ARG A 106 8.71 0.24 9.49
CA ARG A 106 9.63 0.32 10.63
C ARG A 106 9.47 1.63 11.40
N ALA A 107 9.46 2.75 10.68
CA ALA A 107 9.36 4.08 11.28
C ALA A 107 8.00 4.32 11.95
N LEU A 108 6.91 3.83 11.34
CA LEU A 108 5.55 4.04 11.84
C LEU A 108 5.07 2.96 12.82
N MET A 109 5.82 1.89 13.05
CA MET A 109 5.42 0.80 13.94
C MET A 109 5.06 1.28 15.35
N PRO A 110 5.83 2.18 16.01
CA PRO A 110 5.44 2.67 17.32
C PRO A 110 4.08 3.37 17.37
N LEU A 111 3.71 4.07 16.27
CA LEU A 111 2.41 4.76 16.16
C LEU A 111 1.26 3.78 15.91
N LEU A 112 1.53 2.68 15.19
CA LEU A 112 0.57 1.59 14.99
C LEU A 112 0.34 0.81 16.29
N GLU A 113 1.39 0.55 17.04
CA GLU A 113 1.30 -0.15 18.34
C GLU A 113 0.65 0.70 19.43
N ALA A 114 0.69 2.04 19.30
CA ALA A 114 -0.01 2.95 20.21
C ALA A 114 -1.55 2.91 20.05
N ALA A 115 -2.05 2.41 18.90
CA ALA A 115 -3.48 2.26 18.70
C ALA A 115 -4.02 0.97 19.36
N PRO A 116 -5.27 0.95 19.85
CA PRO A 116 -5.87 -0.24 20.48
C PRO A 116 -5.93 -1.45 19.54
N ALA A 117 -6.06 -1.20 18.25
CA ALA A 117 -6.01 -2.21 17.19
C ALA A 117 -5.67 -1.52 15.88
N ALA A 118 -4.54 -1.86 15.28
CA ALA A 118 -4.13 -1.33 13.99
C ALA A 118 -4.10 -2.41 12.90
N SER A 119 -4.12 -1.98 11.64
CA SER A 119 -4.07 -2.88 10.49
C SER A 119 -3.09 -2.38 9.44
N VAL A 120 -2.11 -3.21 9.09
CA VAL A 120 -1.20 -2.99 7.97
C VAL A 120 -1.68 -3.82 6.78
N VAL A 121 -1.98 -3.16 5.67
CA VAL A 121 -2.42 -3.80 4.43
C VAL A 121 -1.40 -3.56 3.33
N LEU A 122 -0.84 -4.64 2.81
CA LEU A 122 0.15 -4.61 1.74
C LEU A 122 -0.53 -4.95 0.40
N THR A 123 -0.57 -3.98 -0.53
CA THR A 123 -1.12 -4.26 -1.87
C THR A 123 -0.17 -5.15 -2.66
N SER A 124 -0.59 -6.38 -2.86
CA SER A 124 0.12 -7.42 -3.59
C SER A 124 -0.36 -7.54 -5.05
N SER A 125 -0.06 -8.65 -5.68
CA SER A 125 -0.45 -8.97 -7.05
C SER A 125 -0.45 -10.48 -7.28
N GLY A 126 -1.21 -10.97 -8.24
CA GLY A 126 -1.15 -12.37 -8.67
C GLY A 126 0.26 -12.80 -9.12
N VAL A 127 1.07 -11.86 -9.66
CA VAL A 127 2.47 -12.16 -10.02
C VAL A 127 3.42 -12.20 -8.83
N GLY A 128 2.97 -11.83 -7.64
CA GLY A 128 3.68 -12.03 -6.37
C GLY A 128 3.43 -13.41 -5.76
N ARG A 129 2.47 -14.15 -6.27
CA ARG A 129 2.14 -15.54 -5.83
C ARG A 129 2.51 -16.58 -6.86
N ARG A 130 2.57 -16.20 -8.14
CA ARG A 130 3.02 -17.04 -9.25
C ARG A 130 3.81 -16.20 -10.25
N GLY A 131 5.09 -16.51 -10.41
CA GLY A 131 5.96 -15.83 -11.37
C GLY A 131 5.41 -15.88 -12.79
N LYS A 132 5.58 -14.80 -13.53
CA LYS A 132 5.15 -14.68 -14.92
C LYS A 132 6.27 -14.05 -15.75
N ALA A 133 6.54 -14.63 -16.92
CA ALA A 133 7.56 -14.12 -17.83
C ALA A 133 7.30 -12.64 -18.19
N TYR A 134 8.36 -11.88 -18.32
CA TYR A 134 8.38 -10.45 -18.64
C TYR A 134 7.81 -9.52 -17.56
N TRP A 135 7.64 -9.99 -16.33
CA TRP A 135 7.24 -9.16 -15.19
C TRP A 135 8.42 -8.75 -14.29
N GLY A 136 9.60 -9.30 -14.54
CA GLY A 136 10.89 -8.88 -14.01
C GLY A 136 10.90 -8.45 -12.55
N ALA A 137 11.46 -7.29 -12.29
CA ALA A 137 11.60 -6.73 -10.95
C ALA A 137 10.25 -6.55 -10.23
N TYR A 138 9.18 -6.22 -10.96
CA TYR A 138 7.84 -6.08 -10.36
C TYR A 138 7.37 -7.39 -9.73
N ALA A 139 7.44 -8.51 -10.45
CA ALA A 139 7.04 -9.80 -9.88
C ALA A 139 7.90 -10.14 -8.65
N VAL A 140 9.21 -9.96 -8.73
CA VAL A 140 10.13 -10.20 -7.60
C VAL A 140 9.76 -9.34 -6.41
N SER A 141 9.47 -8.03 -6.61
CA SER A 141 9.07 -7.15 -5.53
C SER A 141 7.75 -7.58 -4.88
N LYS A 142 6.79 -8.10 -5.65
CA LYS A 142 5.51 -8.58 -5.10
C LYS A 142 5.63 -9.94 -4.39
N PHE A 143 6.56 -10.82 -4.80
CA PHE A 143 6.96 -11.97 -3.98
C PHE A 143 7.58 -11.53 -2.66
N ALA A 144 8.46 -10.53 -2.69
CA ALA A 144 9.04 -9.96 -1.49
C ALA A 144 7.97 -9.34 -0.57
N THR A 145 6.94 -8.69 -1.13
CA THR A 145 5.78 -8.18 -0.37
C THR A 145 5.05 -9.31 0.37
N GLU A 146 4.80 -10.46 -0.28
CA GLU A 146 4.16 -11.61 0.37
C GLU A 146 5.05 -12.21 1.46
N GLY A 147 6.35 -12.34 1.21
CA GLY A 147 7.30 -12.81 2.23
C GLY A 147 7.42 -11.86 3.43
N TYR A 148 7.50 -10.55 3.16
CA TYR A 148 7.53 -9.53 4.21
C TYR A 148 6.26 -9.56 5.07
N MET A 149 5.09 -9.67 4.44
CA MET A 149 3.82 -9.82 5.14
C MET A 149 3.84 -11.00 6.11
N GLN A 150 4.30 -12.17 5.66
CA GLN A 150 4.33 -13.39 6.48
C GLN A 150 5.28 -13.25 7.67
N VAL A 151 6.49 -12.73 7.45
CA VAL A 151 7.48 -12.52 8.52
C VAL A 151 6.95 -11.52 9.55
N LEU A 152 6.47 -10.35 9.11
CA LEU A 152 5.96 -9.33 10.00
C LEU A 152 4.72 -9.81 10.78
N ALA A 153 3.85 -10.58 10.14
CA ALA A 153 2.68 -11.16 10.80
C ALA A 153 3.09 -12.18 11.89
N ASP A 154 4.06 -13.03 11.61
CA ASP A 154 4.55 -14.02 12.59
C ASP A 154 5.20 -13.33 13.80
N GLU A 155 6.01 -12.30 13.57
CA GLU A 155 6.66 -11.50 14.62
C GLU A 155 5.64 -10.79 15.53
N LEU A 156 4.58 -10.23 14.97
CA LEU A 156 3.59 -9.43 15.71
C LEU A 156 2.47 -10.26 16.34
N GLY A 157 2.19 -11.45 15.81
CA GLY A 157 1.01 -12.24 16.17
C GLY A 157 0.87 -12.60 17.66
N ALA A 158 1.99 -12.74 18.38
CA ALA A 158 1.99 -13.07 19.80
C ALA A 158 2.19 -11.85 20.74
N THR A 159 2.63 -10.72 20.19
CA THR A 159 3.17 -9.61 21.00
C THR A 159 2.47 -8.27 20.75
N SER A 160 1.68 -8.15 19.68
CA SER A 160 1.09 -6.89 19.25
C SER A 160 -0.38 -7.05 18.84
N SER A 161 -1.15 -5.96 18.96
CA SER A 161 -2.52 -5.86 18.43
C SER A 161 -2.55 -5.45 16.95
N VAL A 162 -1.38 -5.24 16.32
CA VAL A 162 -1.26 -4.85 14.92
C VAL A 162 -1.46 -6.06 14.01
N ARG A 163 -2.46 -6.00 13.15
CA ARG A 163 -2.72 -7.04 12.14
C ARG A 163 -1.99 -6.71 10.84
N VAL A 164 -1.46 -7.73 10.20
CA VAL A 164 -0.76 -7.58 8.91
C VAL A 164 -1.35 -8.53 7.89
N ASN A 165 -1.76 -8.03 6.75
CA ASN A 165 -2.32 -8.84 5.66
C ASN A 165 -1.86 -8.34 4.31
N SER A 166 -1.83 -9.20 3.30
CA SER A 166 -1.67 -8.79 1.90
C SER A 166 -2.98 -8.89 1.14
N LEU A 167 -3.21 -7.95 0.22
CA LEU A 167 -4.38 -7.95 -0.65
C LEU A 167 -3.96 -7.85 -2.12
N ASN A 168 -4.28 -8.87 -2.90
CA ASN A 168 -4.17 -8.83 -4.34
C ASN A 168 -5.46 -8.24 -4.93
N PRO A 169 -5.42 -7.04 -5.55
CA PRO A 169 -6.60 -6.42 -6.15
C PRO A 169 -7.12 -7.16 -7.40
N GLY A 170 -6.31 -8.03 -8.00
CA GLY A 170 -6.62 -8.61 -9.31
C GLY A 170 -6.37 -7.62 -10.46
N ALA A 171 -7.08 -7.81 -11.57
CA ALA A 171 -7.03 -6.90 -12.71
C ALA A 171 -7.96 -5.68 -12.46
N VAL A 172 -7.37 -4.48 -12.39
CA VAL A 172 -8.07 -3.23 -12.10
C VAL A 172 -7.74 -2.18 -13.16
N ASN A 173 -8.73 -1.43 -13.62
CA ASN A 173 -8.55 -0.37 -14.62
C ASN A 173 -7.76 0.81 -14.02
N THR A 174 -6.45 0.74 -14.13
CA THR A 174 -5.51 1.74 -13.62
C THR A 174 -4.50 2.15 -14.71
N GLY A 175 -3.78 3.24 -14.50
CA GLY A 175 -2.66 3.64 -15.37
C GLY A 175 -1.59 2.53 -15.48
N MET A 176 -1.26 1.88 -14.36
CA MET A 176 -0.33 0.75 -14.34
C MET A 176 -0.85 -0.44 -15.18
N ARG A 177 -2.15 -0.76 -15.10
CA ARG A 177 -2.76 -1.83 -15.91
C ARG A 177 -2.66 -1.53 -17.40
N ARG A 178 -3.00 -0.31 -17.80
CA ARG A 178 -2.90 0.12 -19.22
C ARG A 178 -1.45 0.07 -19.73
N ALA A 179 -0.48 0.48 -18.91
CA ALA A 179 0.93 0.35 -19.25
C ALA A 179 1.37 -1.12 -19.37
N ALA A 180 0.86 -2.00 -18.51
CA ALA A 180 1.18 -3.43 -18.54
C ALA A 180 0.51 -4.19 -19.70
N TYR A 181 -0.66 -3.75 -20.14
CA TYR A 181 -1.47 -4.38 -21.19
C TYR A 181 -2.07 -3.34 -22.16
N PRO A 182 -1.24 -2.71 -23.00
CA PRO A 182 -1.70 -1.60 -23.85
C PRO A 182 -2.74 -1.99 -24.90
N GLY A 183 -2.85 -3.29 -25.22
CA GLY A 183 -3.88 -3.81 -26.15
C GLY A 183 -5.16 -4.27 -25.46
N GLU A 184 -5.29 -4.14 -24.13
CA GLU A 184 -6.51 -4.55 -23.42
C GLU A 184 -7.57 -3.44 -23.51
N PRO A 185 -8.83 -3.75 -23.88
CA PRO A 185 -9.89 -2.75 -23.89
C PRO A 185 -10.06 -2.09 -22.49
N PRO A 186 -10.26 -0.76 -22.41
CA PRO A 186 -10.33 -0.03 -21.13
C PRO A 186 -11.38 -0.58 -20.15
N ASP A 187 -12.53 -1.02 -20.67
CA ASP A 187 -13.68 -1.44 -19.86
C ASP A 187 -13.65 -2.93 -19.49
N THR A 188 -12.54 -3.63 -19.76
CA THR A 188 -12.40 -5.06 -19.44
C THR A 188 -12.32 -5.30 -17.92
N ASN A 189 -11.81 -4.34 -17.16
CA ASN A 189 -11.52 -4.50 -15.75
C ASN A 189 -12.33 -3.53 -14.90
N LEU A 190 -12.61 -3.93 -13.66
CA LEU A 190 -13.29 -3.11 -12.68
C LEU A 190 -12.52 -1.80 -12.41
N LEU A 191 -13.25 -0.75 -12.11
CA LEU A 191 -12.67 0.49 -11.59
C LEU A 191 -12.16 0.28 -10.15
N PRO A 192 -11.15 1.04 -9.71
CA PRO A 192 -10.62 0.94 -8.34
C PRO A 192 -11.71 1.03 -7.26
N ASP A 193 -12.67 1.94 -7.43
CA ASP A 193 -13.73 2.19 -6.45
C ASP A 193 -14.61 0.97 -6.18
N ALA A 194 -14.79 0.10 -7.19
CA ALA A 194 -15.57 -1.14 -7.04
C ALA A 194 -14.92 -2.16 -6.08
N LEU A 195 -13.66 -1.96 -5.72
CA LEU A 195 -12.90 -2.86 -4.86
C LEU A 195 -12.58 -2.25 -3.48
N SER A 196 -12.90 -0.98 -3.24
CA SER A 196 -12.55 -0.23 -2.01
C SER A 196 -13.01 -0.93 -0.74
N ASP A 197 -14.17 -1.60 -0.77
CA ASP A 197 -14.74 -2.33 0.36
C ASP A 197 -13.80 -3.41 0.91
N ARG A 198 -12.89 -3.96 0.07
CA ARG A 198 -11.93 -4.97 0.51
C ARG A 198 -10.84 -4.37 1.40
N TRP A 199 -10.37 -3.16 1.09
CA TRP A 199 -9.43 -2.43 1.95
C TRP A 199 -10.13 -1.96 3.22
N LEU A 200 -11.33 -1.41 3.11
CA LEU A 200 -12.12 -0.97 4.27
C LEU A 200 -12.39 -2.12 5.22
N TYR A 201 -12.75 -3.29 4.71
CA TYR A 201 -12.90 -4.50 5.52
C TYR A 201 -11.63 -4.80 6.32
N LEU A 202 -10.46 -4.84 5.67
CA LEU A 202 -9.19 -5.14 6.34
C LEU A 202 -8.75 -4.08 7.33
N LEU A 203 -9.16 -2.82 7.14
CA LEU A 203 -8.88 -1.71 8.06
C LEU A 203 -9.89 -1.60 9.21
N SER A 204 -11.02 -2.28 9.12
CA SER A 204 -12.10 -2.21 10.11
C SER A 204 -11.96 -3.23 11.22
N ASP A 205 -12.70 -3.02 12.31
CA ASP A 205 -12.81 -3.95 13.42
C ASP A 205 -13.48 -5.29 13.06
N VAL A 206 -14.24 -5.33 11.96
CA VAL A 206 -14.91 -6.55 11.50
C VAL A 206 -13.90 -7.65 11.13
N SER A 207 -12.69 -7.26 10.72
CA SER A 207 -11.61 -8.17 10.34
C SER A 207 -10.60 -8.43 11.47
N ARG A 208 -10.95 -8.24 12.75
CA ARG A 208 -10.00 -8.39 13.88
C ARG A 208 -9.28 -9.73 13.92
N GLU A 209 -9.95 -10.78 13.50
CA GLU A 209 -9.39 -12.15 13.47
C GLU A 209 -8.59 -12.45 12.18
N VAL A 210 -8.52 -11.49 11.24
CA VAL A 210 -7.82 -11.67 9.97
C VAL A 210 -6.40 -11.13 10.12
N HIS A 211 -5.44 -12.04 10.27
CA HIS A 211 -4.03 -11.75 10.44
C HIS A 211 -3.18 -12.76 9.68
N GLY A 212 -2.06 -12.31 9.07
CA GLY A 212 -1.14 -13.16 8.32
C GLY A 212 -1.74 -13.75 7.03
N GLN A 213 -2.81 -13.16 6.51
CA GLN A 213 -3.54 -13.72 5.38
C GLN A 213 -3.18 -13.04 4.05
N ALA A 214 -3.05 -13.88 3.02
CA ALA A 214 -2.84 -13.46 1.63
C ALA A 214 -4.17 -13.49 0.87
N LEU A 215 -4.92 -12.38 0.86
CA LEU A 215 -6.27 -12.31 0.32
C LEU A 215 -6.30 -11.85 -1.15
N SER A 216 -7.45 -12.07 -1.81
CA SER A 216 -7.75 -11.56 -3.14
C SER A 216 -9.05 -10.74 -3.09
N ALA A 217 -9.05 -9.58 -3.74
CA ALA A 217 -10.23 -8.71 -3.81
C ALA A 217 -11.24 -9.20 -4.85
N GLN A 218 -10.77 -9.92 -5.84
CA GLN A 218 -11.58 -10.56 -6.88
C GLN A 218 -11.41 -12.08 -6.77
N SER A 219 -12.52 -12.80 -6.85
CA SER A 219 -12.59 -14.27 -6.87
C SER A 219 -12.24 -14.82 -8.26
#